data_7c9464d4d9701bf0c4e18f82543a58a7
#
_entry.id   7c9464d4d9701bf0c4e18f82543a58a7
#
_cell.length_a   1.000
_cell.length_b   1.000
_cell.length_c   1.000
_cell.angle_alpha   90.00
_cell.angle_beta   90.00
_cell.angle_gamma   90.00
#
_symmetry.space_group_name_H-M   'P 1'
#
loop_
_entity.id
_entity.type
_entity.pdbx_description
1 polymer ?
#
loop_
_entity_poly.entity_id
_entity_poly.type
_entity_poly.pdbx_seq_one_letter_code
_entity_poly.pdbx_strand_id
1 'polypeptide(L)'
;MKRQRDVRYAVDKDESDDPQAVTDYVVDLYKYYRDAEEKRPMELYMEFQQDINPKMRGILVDWLVEVHLKFKMLQPTIYLTIQIIDRYLSAKQIDRNKLQLLGVAALFIASKYEEIYPPEVADCTYITDHAYDAQDVLDMEMTILRELDWNITAPNA
;
A
#
# COMPACT_ATOMS: atom_id res chain seq x y z
N MET A 1 -17.94 -10.61 36.18
CA MET A 1 -17.06 -10.01 35.17
C MET A 1 -15.63 -10.42 35.52
N LYS A 2 -15.01 -11.33 34.74
CA LYS A 2 -13.57 -11.65 34.87
C LYS A 2 -12.80 -10.44 34.35
N ARG A 3 -12.01 -9.78 35.21
CA ARG A 3 -11.03 -8.78 34.78
C ARG A 3 -10.15 -9.42 33.70
N GLN A 4 -10.27 -8.94 32.46
CA GLN A 4 -9.26 -9.21 31.43
C GLN A 4 -7.91 -8.78 32.01
N ARG A 5 -6.92 -9.68 32.02
CA ARG A 5 -5.55 -9.32 32.43
C ARG A 5 -5.09 -8.17 31.55
N ASP A 6 -4.64 -7.12 32.19
CA ASP A 6 -4.01 -5.97 31.53
C ASP A 6 -2.77 -6.46 30.78
N VAL A 7 -2.89 -6.62 29.48
CA VAL A 7 -1.82 -7.14 28.60
C VAL A 7 -0.97 -6.01 28.03
N ARG A 8 -1.08 -4.80 28.60
CA ARG A 8 -0.27 -3.66 28.19
C ARG A 8 1.21 -3.95 28.42
N TYR A 9 2.03 -3.66 27.42
CA TYR A 9 3.49 -3.73 27.53
C TYR A 9 4.02 -2.64 28.47
N ALA A 10 5.26 -2.79 28.97
CA ALA A 10 5.86 -1.81 29.88
C ALA A 10 5.90 -0.40 29.23
N VAL A 11 6.23 -0.31 27.95
CA VAL A 11 6.23 0.94 27.18
C VAL A 11 4.87 1.65 27.23
N ASP A 12 3.75 0.92 27.03
CA ASP A 12 2.41 1.51 27.05
C ASP A 12 2.05 2.08 28.43
N LYS A 13 2.66 1.54 29.50
CA LYS A 13 2.44 2.04 30.87
C LYS A 13 3.23 3.31 31.14
N ASP A 14 4.44 3.38 30.62
CA ASP A 14 5.33 4.54 30.77
C ASP A 14 4.81 5.74 29.97
N GLU A 15 4.07 5.49 28.88
CA GLU A 15 3.47 6.51 27.99
C GLU A 15 1.98 6.79 28.30
N SER A 16 1.46 6.33 29.43
CA SER A 16 0.04 6.46 29.77
C SER A 16 -0.48 7.89 29.86
N ASP A 17 0.42 8.84 30.11
CA ASP A 17 0.09 10.27 30.23
C ASP A 17 0.19 11.04 28.90
N ASP A 18 0.70 10.38 27.83
CA ASP A 18 0.78 10.96 26.50
C ASP A 18 -0.48 10.64 25.69
N PRO A 19 -1.34 11.64 25.36
CA PRO A 19 -2.53 11.43 24.55
C PRO A 19 -2.23 10.90 23.12
N GLN A 20 -1.02 11.14 22.59
CA GLN A 20 -0.62 10.69 21.26
C GLN A 20 -0.27 9.19 21.24
N ALA A 21 0.15 8.63 22.35
CA ALA A 21 0.46 7.21 22.48
C ALA A 21 -0.78 6.30 22.47
N VAL A 22 -1.97 6.86 22.77
CA VAL A 22 -3.29 6.18 22.72
C VAL A 22 -3.33 4.85 23.50
N THR A 23 -2.59 4.79 24.60
CA THR A 23 -2.29 3.55 25.36
C THR A 23 -3.51 2.78 25.85
N ASP A 24 -4.65 3.48 26.10
CA ASP A 24 -5.90 2.84 26.50
C ASP A 24 -6.52 1.94 25.41
N TYR A 25 -6.18 2.18 24.15
CA TYR A 25 -6.73 1.46 22.97
C TYR A 25 -5.74 0.47 22.36
N VAL A 26 -4.50 0.39 22.82
CA VAL A 26 -3.43 -0.44 22.24
C VAL A 26 -3.88 -1.89 22.03
N VAL A 27 -4.48 -2.51 23.03
CA VAL A 27 -4.93 -3.91 22.94
C VAL A 27 -6.01 -4.09 21.88
N ASP A 28 -6.97 -3.16 21.81
CA ASP A 28 -8.06 -3.22 20.85
C ASP A 28 -7.57 -2.91 19.43
N LEU A 29 -6.62 -1.97 19.29
CA LEU A 29 -5.97 -1.64 18.01
C LEU A 29 -5.18 -2.83 17.44
N TYR A 30 -4.34 -3.47 18.25
CA TYR A 30 -3.59 -4.65 17.80
C TYR A 30 -4.51 -5.81 17.44
N LYS A 31 -5.59 -6.02 18.19
CA LYS A 31 -6.59 -7.01 17.84
C LYS A 31 -7.26 -6.67 16.51
N TYR A 32 -7.67 -5.42 16.32
CA TYR A 32 -8.29 -4.94 15.08
C TYR A 32 -7.35 -5.15 13.88
N TYR A 33 -6.08 -4.77 13.99
CA TYR A 33 -5.11 -4.94 12.92
C TYR A 33 -4.88 -6.41 12.57
N ARG A 34 -4.76 -7.27 13.57
CA ARG A 34 -4.61 -8.71 13.36
C ARG A 34 -5.84 -9.32 12.68
N ASP A 35 -7.03 -8.98 13.15
CA ASP A 35 -8.29 -9.43 12.55
C ASP A 35 -8.43 -8.89 11.10
N ALA A 36 -7.93 -7.68 10.82
CA ALA A 36 -7.94 -7.09 9.49
C ALA A 36 -6.95 -7.77 8.53
N GLU A 37 -5.78 -8.17 9.04
CA GLU A 37 -4.77 -8.92 8.28
C GLU A 37 -5.31 -10.31 7.89
N GLU A 38 -5.90 -11.06 8.86
CA GLU A 38 -6.47 -12.38 8.61
C GLU A 38 -7.61 -12.38 7.58
N LYS A 39 -8.38 -11.29 7.49
CA LYS A 39 -9.49 -11.15 6.53
C LYS A 39 -9.03 -10.87 5.10
N ARG A 40 -7.75 -10.61 4.89
CA ARG A 40 -7.18 -10.24 3.59
C ARG A 40 -5.95 -11.07 3.25
N PRO A 41 -6.07 -12.41 3.18
CA PRO A 41 -4.96 -13.24 2.76
C PRO A 41 -4.55 -12.86 1.34
N MET A 42 -3.26 -12.73 1.10
CA MET A 42 -2.74 -12.59 -0.26
C MET A 42 -2.77 -13.95 -0.94
N GLU A 43 -3.58 -14.07 -1.96
CA GLU A 43 -3.65 -15.28 -2.78
C GLU A 43 -2.48 -15.35 -3.77
N LEU A 44 -2.12 -16.58 -4.17
CA LEU A 44 -1.14 -16.80 -5.24
C LEU A 44 -1.80 -16.49 -6.58
N TYR A 45 -1.75 -15.24 -7.00
CA TYR A 45 -2.47 -14.72 -8.17
C TYR A 45 -1.73 -14.85 -9.50
N MET A 46 -0.42 -15.18 -9.50
CA MET A 46 0.35 -15.20 -10.73
C MET A 46 -0.12 -16.24 -11.75
N GLU A 47 -0.70 -17.36 -11.31
CA GLU A 47 -1.28 -18.35 -12.19
C GLU A 47 -2.54 -17.84 -12.92
N PHE A 48 -3.21 -16.84 -12.34
CA PHE A 48 -4.34 -16.17 -12.93
C PHE A 48 -3.92 -15.18 -14.01
N GLN A 49 -2.72 -14.61 -13.93
CA GLN A 49 -2.20 -13.61 -14.85
C GLN A 49 -1.68 -14.24 -16.12
N GLN A 50 -2.16 -13.79 -17.30
CA GLN A 50 -1.81 -14.41 -18.60
C GLN A 50 -0.61 -13.74 -19.29
N ASP A 51 -0.39 -12.43 -19.07
CA ASP A 51 0.61 -11.66 -19.80
C ASP A 51 1.79 -11.18 -18.93
N ILE A 52 1.71 -11.36 -17.63
CA ILE A 52 2.80 -11.04 -16.70
C ILE A 52 3.27 -12.29 -15.94
N ASN A 53 4.46 -12.21 -15.36
CA ASN A 53 5.06 -13.30 -14.61
C ASN A 53 5.79 -12.76 -13.35
N PRO A 54 6.21 -13.63 -12.41
CA PRO A 54 6.87 -13.21 -11.17
C PRO A 54 8.14 -12.39 -11.40
N LYS A 55 8.91 -12.66 -12.48
CA LYS A 55 10.11 -11.89 -12.79
C LYS A 55 9.77 -10.44 -13.17
N MET A 56 8.72 -10.24 -13.97
CA MET A 56 8.27 -8.89 -14.35
C MET A 56 7.79 -8.10 -13.13
N ARG A 57 7.05 -8.76 -12.21
CA ARG A 57 6.67 -8.14 -10.94
C ARG A 57 7.91 -7.77 -10.11
N GLY A 58 8.90 -8.65 -10.01
CA GLY A 58 10.16 -8.36 -9.31
C GLY A 58 10.87 -7.12 -9.87
N ILE A 59 10.99 -7.00 -11.20
CA ILE A 59 11.58 -5.84 -11.86
C ILE A 59 10.77 -4.56 -11.55
N LEU A 60 9.44 -4.63 -11.55
CA LEU A 60 8.60 -3.50 -11.18
C LEU A 60 8.86 -3.06 -9.73
N VAL A 61 8.90 -4.01 -8.79
CA VAL A 61 9.14 -3.72 -7.38
C VAL A 61 10.52 -3.09 -7.16
N ASP A 62 11.56 -3.63 -7.79
CA ASP A 62 12.93 -3.06 -7.72
C ASP A 62 12.93 -1.61 -8.21
N TRP A 63 12.29 -1.34 -9.35
CA TRP A 63 12.16 0.02 -9.88
C TRP A 63 11.37 0.94 -8.94
N LEU A 64 10.27 0.46 -8.35
CA LEU A 64 9.48 1.25 -7.38
C LEU A 64 10.27 1.58 -6.12
N VAL A 65 11.14 0.69 -5.65
CA VAL A 65 12.06 0.99 -4.53
C VAL A 65 13.01 2.13 -4.89
N GLU A 66 13.58 2.13 -6.10
CA GLU A 66 14.43 3.23 -6.56
C GLU A 66 13.66 4.56 -6.64
N VAL A 67 12.42 4.53 -7.16
CA VAL A 67 11.53 5.71 -7.21
C VAL A 67 11.21 6.22 -5.81
N HIS A 68 10.84 5.33 -4.90
CA HIS A 68 10.58 5.64 -3.49
C HIS A 68 11.77 6.35 -2.84
N LEU A 69 12.99 5.84 -3.02
CA LEU A 69 14.21 6.45 -2.50
C LEU A 69 14.49 7.81 -3.13
N LYS A 70 14.26 7.95 -4.45
CA LYS A 70 14.46 9.21 -5.18
C LYS A 70 13.54 10.32 -4.67
N PHE A 71 12.28 10.00 -4.39
CA PHE A 71 11.29 10.94 -3.83
C PHE A 71 11.40 11.07 -2.30
N LYS A 72 12.29 10.33 -1.64
CA LYS A 72 12.48 10.31 -0.17
C LYS A 72 11.20 10.05 0.61
N MET A 73 10.38 9.13 0.12
CA MET A 73 9.13 8.74 0.74
C MET A 73 9.34 7.90 2.00
N LEU A 74 8.33 7.84 2.86
CA LEU A 74 8.31 7.03 4.07
C LEU A 74 8.23 5.52 3.75
N GLN A 75 8.77 4.68 4.61
CA GLN A 75 8.70 3.22 4.43
C GLN A 75 7.26 2.67 4.30
N PRO A 76 6.26 3.14 5.07
CA PRO A 76 4.88 2.69 4.89
C PRO A 76 4.35 2.89 3.46
N THR A 77 4.80 3.94 2.76
CA THR A 77 4.36 4.24 1.39
C THR A 77 4.71 3.13 0.40
N ILE A 78 5.95 2.60 0.44
CA ILE A 78 6.32 1.50 -0.49
C ILE A 78 5.61 0.19 -0.13
N TYR A 79 5.41 -0.11 1.16
CA TYR A 79 4.67 -1.29 1.57
C TYR A 79 3.21 -1.22 1.13
N LEU A 80 2.55 -0.08 1.33
CA LEU A 80 1.19 0.14 0.86
C LEU A 80 1.10 0.06 -0.67
N THR A 81 2.09 0.62 -1.39
CA THR A 81 2.17 0.52 -2.86
C THR A 81 2.16 -0.93 -3.32
N ILE A 82 3.02 -1.79 -2.74
CA ILE A 82 3.11 -3.20 -3.11
C ILE A 82 1.80 -3.93 -2.79
N GLN A 83 1.19 -3.65 -1.64
CA GLN A 83 -0.09 -4.24 -1.27
C GLN A 83 -1.22 -3.85 -2.24
N ILE A 84 -1.27 -2.59 -2.67
CA ILE A 84 -2.25 -2.13 -3.67
C ILE A 84 -2.05 -2.88 -4.99
N ILE A 85 -0.80 -3.00 -5.47
CA ILE A 85 -0.47 -3.73 -6.70
C ILE A 85 -0.91 -5.19 -6.60
N ASP A 86 -0.53 -5.88 -5.53
CA ASP A 86 -0.81 -7.31 -5.39
C ASP A 86 -2.30 -7.58 -5.23
N ARG A 87 -3.03 -6.73 -4.53
CA ARG A 87 -4.49 -6.82 -4.40
C ARG A 87 -5.19 -6.59 -5.74
N TYR A 88 -4.75 -5.59 -6.51
CA TYR A 88 -5.29 -5.34 -7.84
C TYR A 88 -5.03 -6.54 -8.78
N LEU A 89 -3.80 -7.07 -8.79
CA LEU A 89 -3.43 -8.21 -9.62
C LEU A 89 -4.13 -9.53 -9.20
N SER A 90 -4.55 -9.64 -7.94
CA SER A 90 -5.38 -10.76 -7.47
C SER A 90 -6.81 -10.71 -8.00
N ALA A 91 -7.32 -9.50 -8.26
CA ALA A 91 -8.68 -9.27 -8.73
C ALA A 91 -8.78 -9.17 -10.27
N LYS A 92 -7.76 -8.58 -10.92
CA LYS A 92 -7.76 -8.28 -12.36
C LYS A 92 -6.49 -8.70 -13.07
N GLN A 93 -6.66 -9.18 -14.31
CA GLN A 93 -5.54 -9.36 -15.25
C GLN A 93 -5.09 -8.01 -15.79
N ILE A 94 -3.80 -7.92 -16.10
CA ILE A 94 -3.19 -6.73 -16.69
C ILE A 94 -2.28 -7.10 -17.87
N ASP A 95 -2.27 -6.25 -18.88
CA ASP A 95 -1.31 -6.35 -19.98
C ASP A 95 0.08 -5.89 -19.49
N ARG A 96 1.14 -6.55 -19.96
CA ARG A 96 2.52 -6.23 -19.60
C ARG A 96 2.91 -4.77 -19.84
N ASN A 97 2.37 -4.16 -20.89
CA ASN A 97 2.62 -2.76 -21.25
C ASN A 97 1.98 -1.76 -20.28
N LYS A 98 1.04 -2.19 -19.43
CA LYS A 98 0.39 -1.39 -18.39
C LYS A 98 0.92 -1.68 -16.99
N LEU A 99 1.84 -2.63 -16.83
CA LEU A 99 2.34 -3.03 -15.51
C LEU A 99 3.08 -1.89 -14.81
N GLN A 100 3.87 -1.10 -15.54
CA GLN A 100 4.55 0.07 -14.99
C GLN A 100 3.55 1.18 -14.64
N LEU A 101 2.50 1.38 -15.44
CA LEU A 101 1.43 2.32 -15.16
C LEU A 101 0.68 1.94 -13.87
N LEU A 102 0.38 0.65 -13.69
CA LEU A 102 -0.19 0.14 -12.43
C LEU A 102 0.72 0.49 -11.25
N GLY A 103 2.04 0.26 -11.39
CA GLY A 103 3.02 0.54 -10.34
C GLY A 103 3.06 2.00 -9.94
N VAL A 104 3.16 2.92 -10.91
CA VAL A 104 3.23 4.36 -10.62
C VAL A 104 1.90 4.90 -10.07
N ALA A 105 0.75 4.43 -10.58
CA ALA A 105 -0.55 4.84 -10.06
C ALA A 105 -0.77 4.31 -8.62
N ALA A 106 -0.34 3.09 -8.32
CA ALA A 106 -0.38 2.55 -6.96
C ALA A 106 0.53 3.34 -6.01
N LEU A 107 1.73 3.73 -6.44
CA LEU A 107 2.63 4.61 -5.67
C LEU A 107 1.99 5.99 -5.43
N PHE A 108 1.33 6.54 -6.43
CA PHE A 108 0.62 7.81 -6.34
C PHE A 108 -0.52 7.76 -5.31
N ILE A 109 -1.33 6.69 -5.31
CA ILE A 109 -2.37 6.44 -4.30
C ILE A 109 -1.75 6.34 -2.91
N ALA A 110 -0.73 5.48 -2.75
CA ALA A 110 -0.07 5.25 -1.48
C ALA A 110 0.57 6.52 -0.91
N SER A 111 1.20 7.33 -1.77
CA SER A 111 1.81 8.59 -1.35
C SER A 111 0.77 9.60 -0.86
N LYS A 112 -0.38 9.71 -1.50
CA LYS A 112 -1.47 10.58 -1.02
C LYS A 112 -2.06 10.11 0.31
N TYR A 113 -1.91 8.84 0.64
CA TYR A 113 -2.39 8.26 1.90
C TYR A 113 -1.40 8.46 3.06
N GLU A 114 -0.10 8.24 2.80
CA GLU A 114 0.93 8.17 3.85
C GLU A 114 1.80 9.43 3.97
N GLU A 115 1.97 10.21 2.88
CA GLU A 115 2.89 11.33 2.87
C GLU A 115 2.20 12.66 3.22
N ILE A 116 2.91 13.52 3.94
CA ILE A 116 2.44 14.89 4.20
C ILE A 116 2.48 15.72 2.90
N TYR A 117 3.50 15.48 2.07
CA TYR A 117 3.71 16.14 0.77
C TYR A 117 3.84 15.09 -0.34
N PRO A 118 2.72 14.57 -0.85
CA PRO A 118 2.77 13.59 -1.93
C PRO A 118 3.30 14.23 -3.22
N PRO A 119 3.92 13.46 -4.12
CA PRO A 119 4.29 13.93 -5.46
C PRO A 119 3.04 14.36 -6.24
N GLU A 120 3.25 15.24 -7.22
CA GLU A 120 2.22 15.62 -8.17
C GLU A 120 2.10 14.58 -9.30
N VAL A 121 0.98 14.60 -10.04
CA VAL A 121 0.80 13.72 -11.20
C VAL A 121 1.89 13.95 -12.28
N ALA A 122 2.39 15.17 -12.39
CA ALA A 122 3.49 15.51 -13.28
C ALA A 122 4.79 14.77 -12.92
N ASP A 123 5.06 14.56 -11.63
CA ASP A 123 6.21 13.77 -11.17
C ASP A 123 6.06 12.30 -11.57
N CYS A 124 4.84 11.77 -11.54
CA CYS A 124 4.52 10.41 -11.98
C CYS A 124 4.78 10.23 -13.48
N THR A 125 4.43 11.20 -14.32
CA THR A 125 4.73 11.14 -15.75
C THR A 125 6.23 11.27 -16.01
N TYR A 126 6.91 12.15 -15.30
CA TYR A 126 8.34 12.34 -15.42
C TYR A 126 9.15 11.07 -15.06
N ILE A 127 8.77 10.38 -13.97
CA ILE A 127 9.51 9.20 -13.50
C ILE A 127 9.38 8.00 -14.45
N THR A 128 8.32 7.96 -15.27
CA THR A 128 8.10 6.96 -16.30
C THR A 128 8.75 7.35 -17.65
N ASP A 129 9.57 8.40 -17.68
CA ASP A 129 10.16 8.97 -18.90
C ASP A 129 9.09 9.32 -19.94
N HIS A 130 7.96 9.85 -19.47
CA HIS A 130 6.80 10.22 -20.28
C HIS A 130 6.20 9.05 -21.11
N ALA A 131 6.40 7.80 -20.65
CA ALA A 131 5.76 6.63 -21.26
C ALA A 131 4.24 6.67 -21.15
N TYR A 132 3.72 7.40 -20.16
CA TYR A 132 2.30 7.64 -19.91
C TYR A 132 2.05 9.13 -19.67
N ASP A 133 0.90 9.61 -20.08
CA ASP A 133 0.48 10.97 -19.77
C ASP A 133 -0.23 11.09 -18.41
N ALA A 134 -0.54 12.33 -18.02
CA ALA A 134 -1.20 12.59 -16.73
C ALA A 134 -2.59 11.94 -16.65
N GLN A 135 -3.32 11.87 -17.78
CA GLN A 135 -4.63 11.27 -17.83
C GLN A 135 -4.57 9.76 -17.66
N ASP A 136 -3.56 9.10 -18.27
CA ASP A 136 -3.32 7.67 -18.08
C ASP A 136 -3.13 7.32 -16.60
N VAL A 137 -2.33 8.11 -15.87
CA VAL A 137 -2.08 7.91 -14.44
C VAL A 137 -3.35 8.09 -13.63
N LEU A 138 -4.13 9.13 -13.89
CA LEU A 138 -5.38 9.41 -13.18
C LEU A 138 -6.46 8.36 -13.49
N ASP A 139 -6.57 7.89 -14.72
CA ASP A 139 -7.52 6.86 -15.12
C ASP A 139 -7.15 5.50 -14.47
N MET A 140 -5.86 5.18 -14.38
CA MET A 140 -5.39 3.99 -13.70
C MET A 140 -5.63 4.11 -12.19
N GLU A 141 -5.38 5.26 -11.58
CA GLU A 141 -5.70 5.52 -10.18
C GLU A 141 -7.18 5.22 -9.89
N MET A 142 -8.09 5.80 -10.69
CA MET A 142 -9.52 5.57 -10.54
C MET A 142 -9.90 4.11 -10.72
N THR A 143 -9.24 3.41 -11.67
CA THR A 143 -9.45 1.98 -11.93
C THR A 143 -9.05 1.15 -10.71
N ILE A 144 -7.89 1.41 -10.13
CA ILE A 144 -7.41 0.74 -8.91
C ILE A 144 -8.37 0.98 -7.74
N LEU A 145 -8.74 2.23 -7.48
CA LEU A 145 -9.60 2.59 -6.35
C LEU A 145 -10.98 1.92 -6.44
N ARG A 146 -11.58 1.88 -7.63
CA ARG A 146 -12.85 1.19 -7.86
C ARG A 146 -12.75 -0.32 -7.67
N GLU A 147 -11.69 -0.93 -8.17
CA GLU A 147 -11.47 -2.38 -8.01
C GLU A 147 -11.25 -2.79 -6.55
N LEU A 148 -10.65 -1.92 -5.76
CA LEU A 148 -10.42 -2.14 -4.33
C LEU A 148 -11.54 -1.61 -3.43
N ASP A 149 -12.71 -1.21 -4.00
CA ASP A 149 -13.84 -0.64 -3.27
C ASP A 149 -13.43 0.53 -2.36
N TRP A 150 -12.45 1.34 -2.78
CA TRP A 150 -11.86 2.46 -2.02
C TRP A 150 -11.22 2.03 -0.68
N ASN A 151 -11.11 0.74 -0.45
CA ASN A 151 -10.58 0.17 0.78
C ASN A 151 -9.08 -0.08 0.64
N ILE A 152 -8.28 0.99 0.71
CA ILE A 152 -6.81 0.92 0.55
C ILE A 152 -6.06 0.68 1.85
N THR A 153 -6.68 0.98 3.01
CA THR A 153 -6.06 0.78 4.32
C THR A 153 -5.73 -0.69 4.55
N ALA A 154 -4.47 -0.98 4.78
CA ALA A 154 -4.01 -2.31 5.17
C ALA A 154 -3.02 -2.19 6.33
N PRO A 155 -3.09 -3.07 7.35
CA PRO A 155 -2.10 -3.08 8.40
C PRO A 155 -0.73 -3.38 7.79
N ASN A 156 0.27 -2.56 8.14
CA ASN A 156 1.68 -2.84 7.88
C ASN A 156 2.30 -3.34 9.19
N ALA A 157 3.25 -4.27 9.06
CA ALA A 157 3.99 -4.78 10.20
C ALA A 157 4.96 -3.73 10.76
#